data_b54f27a7ed093dd2d8e112f8b0d13a01
#
_entry.id   b54f27a7ed093dd2d8e112f8b0d13a01
#
_cell.length_a   1.000
_cell.length_b   1.000
_cell.length_c   1.000
_cell.angle_alpha   90.00
_cell.angle_beta   90.00
_cell.angle_gamma   90.00
#
_symmetry.space_group_name_H-M   'P 1'
#
loop_
_entity.id
_entity.type
_entity.pdbx_description
1 polymer ?
#
loop_
_entity_poly.entity_id
_entity_poly.type
_entity_poly.pdbx_seq_one_letter_code
_entity_poly.pdbx_strand_id
1 'polypeptide(L)'
;MKRARNLLVLLLLAASAAWAVPEVDQPAPALKGVLFSGEPFDLAQMRGKVVLVNFYSSYCKHCAYEIGNLETFYEGHRDQGFEVLVVGVDALADRHRVERMVGLYGLQGVMADDLAESGFERSYPTPTAFVIDRDGVLRSKTRGSKTPQYFTEYVLPLLTK
;
A
#
# COMPACT_ATOMS: atom_id res chain seq x y z
N MET A 1 -47.87 -14.38 43.43
CA MET A 1 -46.44 -14.62 43.19
C MET A 1 -46.19 -14.48 41.69
N LYS A 2 -45.78 -13.29 41.22
CA LYS A 2 -45.51 -13.02 39.79
C LYS A 2 -44.02 -13.05 39.56
N ARG A 3 -43.53 -14.03 38.77
CA ARG A 3 -42.13 -14.15 38.36
C ARG A 3 -41.86 -13.17 37.21
N ALA A 4 -41.10 -12.13 37.50
CA ALA A 4 -40.52 -11.25 36.47
C ALA A 4 -39.42 -12.01 35.75
N ARG A 5 -39.59 -12.26 34.44
CA ARG A 5 -38.57 -12.82 33.55
C ARG A 5 -37.83 -11.65 32.92
N ASN A 6 -36.62 -11.36 33.42
CA ASN A 6 -35.71 -10.42 32.80
C ASN A 6 -35.21 -11.02 31.46
N LEU A 7 -35.65 -10.48 30.34
CA LEU A 7 -35.06 -10.71 29.04
C LEU A 7 -33.86 -9.80 28.92
N LEU A 8 -32.67 -10.36 29.06
CA LEU A 8 -31.41 -9.68 28.70
C LEU A 8 -31.29 -9.71 27.16
N VAL A 9 -31.59 -8.59 26.53
CA VAL A 9 -31.32 -8.40 25.08
C VAL A 9 -29.85 -8.07 24.95
N LEU A 10 -29.04 -9.06 24.58
CA LEU A 10 -27.66 -8.84 24.10
C LEU A 10 -27.76 -8.20 22.73
N LEU A 11 -27.54 -6.89 22.65
CA LEU A 11 -27.24 -6.20 21.41
C LEU A 11 -25.82 -6.65 20.96
N LEU A 12 -25.77 -7.60 20.03
CA LEU A 12 -24.59 -7.88 19.24
C LEU A 12 -24.38 -6.70 18.27
N LEU A 13 -23.50 -5.77 18.65
CA LEU A 13 -22.93 -4.79 17.72
C LEU A 13 -22.03 -5.56 16.76
N ALA A 14 -22.60 -6.02 15.65
CA ALA A 14 -21.85 -6.45 14.51
C ALA A 14 -21.14 -5.20 13.94
N ALA A 15 -19.85 -5.05 14.25
CA ALA A 15 -18.99 -4.09 13.58
C ALA A 15 -18.93 -4.51 12.10
N SER A 16 -19.78 -3.92 11.28
CA SER A 16 -19.65 -4.00 9.83
C SER A 16 -18.29 -3.39 9.49
N ALA A 17 -17.35 -4.21 9.03
CA ALA A 17 -16.14 -3.76 8.36
C ALA A 17 -16.60 -3.06 7.07
N ALA A 18 -16.98 -1.79 7.18
CA ALA A 18 -17.18 -0.95 6.03
C ALA A 18 -15.82 -0.84 5.34
N TRP A 19 -15.77 -1.18 4.09
CA TRP A 19 -14.62 -0.97 3.22
C TRP A 19 -14.44 0.55 3.10
N ALA A 20 -13.69 1.13 4.02
CA ALA A 20 -13.44 2.56 4.03
C ALA A 20 -12.45 2.85 2.90
N VAL A 21 -12.83 3.76 2.01
CA VAL A 21 -11.89 4.34 1.04
C VAL A 21 -10.73 4.94 1.84
N PRO A 22 -9.47 4.61 1.49
CA PRO A 22 -8.32 5.15 2.21
C PRO A 22 -8.34 6.69 2.22
N GLU A 23 -8.40 7.27 3.42
CA GLU A 23 -8.41 8.71 3.63
C GLU A 23 -7.08 9.17 4.24
N VAL A 24 -6.64 10.35 3.81
CA VAL A 24 -5.43 11.00 4.36
C VAL A 24 -5.68 11.34 5.83
N ASP A 25 -4.61 11.21 6.65
CA ASP A 25 -4.59 11.38 8.09
C ASP A 25 -5.39 10.34 8.89
N GLN A 26 -5.77 9.23 8.24
CA GLN A 26 -6.34 8.05 8.91
C GLN A 26 -5.35 6.88 8.90
N PRO A 27 -5.52 5.89 9.78
CA PRO A 27 -4.74 4.65 9.72
C PRO A 27 -4.79 4.04 8.32
N ALA A 28 -3.63 3.65 7.79
CA ALA A 28 -3.58 2.99 6.50
C ALA A 28 -4.37 1.69 6.51
N PRO A 29 -5.08 1.35 5.42
CA PRO A 29 -5.78 0.09 5.31
C PRO A 29 -4.84 -1.11 5.42
N ALA A 30 -5.36 -2.26 5.82
CA ALA A 30 -4.60 -3.50 5.83
C ALA A 30 -4.11 -3.86 4.42
N LEU A 31 -2.88 -4.37 4.34
CA LEU A 31 -2.30 -4.90 3.12
C LEU A 31 -1.33 -6.03 3.49
N LYS A 32 -1.66 -7.27 3.09
CA LYS A 32 -0.87 -8.48 3.39
C LYS A 32 -0.79 -9.38 2.18
N GLY A 33 0.30 -10.09 2.05
CA GLY A 33 0.49 -11.05 0.98
C GLY A 33 1.85 -11.71 1.02
N VAL A 34 2.23 -12.28 -0.12
CA VAL A 34 3.56 -12.85 -0.35
C VAL A 34 4.18 -12.11 -1.52
N LEU A 35 5.36 -11.56 -1.30
CA LEU A 35 6.13 -10.83 -2.30
C LEU A 35 6.57 -11.76 -3.44
N PHE A 36 6.98 -11.21 -4.57
CA PHE A 36 7.59 -11.98 -5.66
C PHE A 36 8.86 -12.74 -5.22
N SER A 37 9.55 -12.28 -4.18
CA SER A 37 10.67 -12.99 -3.54
C SER A 37 10.26 -14.26 -2.78
N GLY A 38 8.98 -14.48 -2.54
CA GLY A 38 8.44 -15.55 -1.70
C GLY A 38 8.35 -15.17 -0.21
N GLU A 39 8.78 -13.99 0.19
CA GLU A 39 8.69 -13.53 1.57
C GLU A 39 7.29 -13.01 1.91
N PRO A 40 6.73 -13.37 3.08
CA PRO A 40 5.47 -12.78 3.53
C PRO A 40 5.68 -11.32 3.91
N PHE A 41 4.68 -10.48 3.62
CA PHE A 41 4.65 -9.10 4.11
C PHE A 41 3.30 -8.78 4.78
N ASP A 42 3.35 -7.84 5.73
CA ASP A 42 2.20 -7.26 6.39
C ASP A 42 2.50 -5.77 6.65
N LEU A 43 1.73 -4.88 6.04
CA LEU A 43 1.91 -3.44 6.19
C LEU A 43 1.83 -3.00 7.66
N ALA A 44 1.02 -3.68 8.49
CA ALA A 44 0.91 -3.38 9.91
C ALA A 44 2.22 -3.65 10.69
N GLN A 45 3.09 -4.53 10.18
CA GLN A 45 4.40 -4.85 10.78
C GLN A 45 5.51 -3.90 10.30
N MET A 46 5.21 -2.99 9.37
CA MET A 46 6.18 -2.02 8.85
C MET A 46 6.20 -0.71 9.65
N ARG A 47 5.66 -0.71 10.88
CA ARG A 47 5.76 0.45 11.80
C ARG A 47 7.22 0.83 12.02
N GLY A 48 7.49 2.12 12.17
CA GLY A 48 8.85 2.67 12.23
C GLY A 48 9.47 2.96 10.88
N LYS A 49 8.83 2.53 9.77
CA LYS A 49 9.25 2.80 8.40
C LYS A 49 8.27 3.74 7.71
N VAL A 50 8.75 4.52 6.76
CA VAL A 50 7.91 5.24 5.79
C VAL A 50 7.71 4.34 4.59
N VAL A 51 6.46 4.01 4.27
CA VAL A 51 6.13 3.06 3.21
C VAL A 51 5.40 3.76 2.07
N LEU A 52 5.88 3.57 0.84
CA LEU A 52 5.18 3.97 -0.36
C LEU A 52 4.59 2.74 -1.04
N VAL A 53 3.26 2.63 -1.06
CA VAL A 53 2.53 1.60 -1.82
C VAL A 53 2.18 2.16 -3.18
N ASN A 54 2.70 1.56 -4.27
CA ASN A 54 2.51 2.02 -5.65
C ASN A 54 1.72 1.01 -6.48
N PHE A 55 0.51 1.36 -6.88
CA PHE A 55 -0.29 0.57 -7.82
C PHE A 55 0.21 0.81 -9.24
N TYR A 56 0.66 -0.25 -9.87
CA TYR A 56 1.42 -0.27 -11.13
C TYR A 56 0.79 -1.21 -12.16
N SER A 57 0.85 -0.82 -13.43
CA SER A 57 0.58 -1.73 -14.55
C SER A 57 1.71 -1.71 -15.56
N SER A 58 2.09 -2.86 -16.08
CA SER A 58 3.12 -2.99 -17.13
C SER A 58 2.71 -2.38 -18.48
N TYR A 59 1.42 -2.12 -18.66
CA TYR A 59 0.85 -1.48 -19.84
C TYR A 59 0.72 0.05 -19.71
N CYS A 60 1.04 0.60 -18.54
CA CYS A 60 0.89 2.00 -18.24
C CYS A 60 2.18 2.78 -18.57
N LYS A 61 2.16 3.63 -19.60
CA LYS A 61 3.32 4.46 -19.98
C LYS A 61 3.77 5.41 -18.87
N HIS A 62 2.83 5.95 -18.11
CA HIS A 62 3.12 6.84 -16.98
C HIS A 62 3.79 6.11 -15.82
N CYS A 63 3.47 4.82 -15.62
CA CYS A 63 4.13 3.98 -14.63
C CYS A 63 5.59 3.70 -15.01
N ALA A 64 5.86 3.45 -16.30
CA ALA A 64 7.22 3.23 -16.80
C ALA A 64 8.11 4.47 -16.63
N TYR A 65 7.53 5.67 -16.76
CA TYR A 65 8.26 6.93 -16.54
C TYR A 65 8.56 7.16 -15.04
N GLU A 66 7.61 6.81 -14.15
CA GLU A 66 7.74 7.05 -12.73
C GLU A 66 8.72 6.13 -12.04
N ILE A 67 8.81 4.86 -12.47
CA ILE A 67 9.49 3.81 -11.72
C ILE A 67 10.97 4.10 -11.52
N GLY A 68 11.64 4.73 -12.49
CA GLY A 68 13.04 5.14 -12.37
C GLY A 68 13.24 6.28 -11.37
N ASN A 69 12.31 7.23 -11.29
CA ASN A 69 12.37 8.27 -10.27
C ASN A 69 12.16 7.69 -8.87
N LEU A 70 11.25 6.72 -8.76
CA LEU A 70 10.94 6.04 -7.50
C LEU A 70 12.14 5.21 -7.03
N GLU A 71 12.77 4.45 -7.90
CA GLU A 71 13.96 3.66 -7.60
C GLU A 71 15.12 4.56 -7.16
N THR A 72 15.41 5.63 -7.90
CA THR A 72 16.47 6.56 -7.53
C THR A 72 16.26 7.17 -6.15
N PHE A 73 15.02 7.54 -5.82
CA PHE A 73 14.69 8.05 -4.50
C PHE A 73 14.79 6.96 -3.43
N TYR A 74 14.34 5.74 -3.71
CA TYR A 74 14.41 4.59 -2.82
C TYR A 74 15.86 4.26 -2.46
N GLU A 75 16.75 4.13 -3.45
CA GLU A 75 18.17 3.83 -3.23
C GLU A 75 18.87 4.88 -2.35
N GLY A 76 18.49 6.14 -2.47
CA GLY A 76 19.04 7.23 -1.65
C GLY A 76 18.53 7.26 -0.20
N HIS A 77 17.41 6.58 0.12
CA HIS A 77 16.73 6.75 1.41
C HIS A 77 16.35 5.43 2.11
N ARG A 78 16.58 4.26 1.52
CA ARG A 78 16.24 2.97 2.14
C ARG A 78 16.90 2.77 3.51
N ASP A 79 18.14 3.23 3.68
CA ASP A 79 18.86 3.14 4.95
C ASP A 79 18.29 4.08 6.04
N GLN A 80 17.41 5.01 5.64
CA GLN A 80 16.65 5.89 6.55
C GLN A 80 15.29 5.29 6.91
N GLY A 81 15.01 4.04 6.50
CA GLY A 81 13.76 3.34 6.76
C GLY A 81 12.66 3.69 5.76
N PHE A 82 13.00 4.05 4.52
CA PHE A 82 12.06 4.15 3.41
C PHE A 82 11.88 2.80 2.74
N GLU A 83 10.62 2.40 2.51
CA GLU A 83 10.26 1.16 1.84
C GLU A 83 9.30 1.43 0.68
N VAL A 84 9.44 0.65 -0.38
CA VAL A 84 8.56 0.72 -1.55
C VAL A 84 7.95 -0.65 -1.79
N LEU A 85 6.61 -0.68 -1.89
CA LEU A 85 5.85 -1.87 -2.27
C LEU A 85 5.09 -1.58 -3.57
N VAL A 86 5.44 -2.29 -4.62
CA VAL A 86 4.73 -2.22 -5.91
C VAL A 86 3.61 -3.25 -5.93
N VAL A 87 2.37 -2.79 -6.16
CA VAL A 87 1.20 -3.66 -6.32
C VAL A 87 0.82 -3.68 -7.80
N GLY A 88 1.10 -4.79 -8.48
CA GLY A 88 0.75 -4.99 -9.88
C GLY A 88 -0.74 -5.24 -10.05
N VAL A 89 -1.40 -4.46 -10.93
CA VAL A 89 -2.84 -4.60 -11.22
C VAL A 89 -3.11 -5.27 -12.56
N ASP A 90 -2.09 -5.78 -13.23
CA ASP A 90 -2.23 -6.55 -14.47
C ASP A 90 -2.94 -7.89 -14.19
N ALA A 91 -3.49 -8.52 -15.22
CA ALA A 91 -3.98 -9.88 -15.10
C ALA A 91 -2.86 -10.84 -14.65
N LEU A 92 -3.20 -11.90 -13.90
CA LEU A 92 -2.22 -12.88 -13.42
C LEU A 92 -1.39 -13.53 -14.55
N ALA A 93 -1.95 -13.64 -15.76
CA ALA A 93 -1.23 -14.12 -16.93
C ALA A 93 -0.02 -13.25 -17.30
N ASP A 94 -0.07 -11.96 -16.93
CA ASP A 94 0.98 -10.97 -17.18
C ASP A 94 1.88 -10.72 -15.96
N ARG A 95 1.71 -11.48 -14.88
CA ARG A 95 2.53 -11.41 -13.64
C ARG A 95 4.01 -11.28 -13.94
N HIS A 96 4.54 -12.08 -14.87
CA HIS A 96 5.95 -12.11 -15.23
C HIS A 96 6.50 -10.75 -15.71
N ARG A 97 5.64 -9.88 -16.24
CA ARG A 97 6.01 -8.52 -16.72
C ARG A 97 6.23 -7.59 -15.52
N VAL A 98 5.31 -7.63 -14.53
CA VAL A 98 5.42 -6.84 -13.31
C VAL A 98 6.60 -7.32 -12.48
N GLU A 99 6.74 -8.63 -12.28
CA GLU A 99 7.83 -9.24 -11.53
C GLU A 99 9.21 -8.90 -12.12
N ARG A 100 9.35 -8.96 -13.44
CA ARG A 100 10.59 -8.55 -14.13
C ARG A 100 10.90 -7.08 -13.89
N MET A 101 9.90 -6.21 -13.98
CA MET A 101 10.08 -4.77 -13.74
C MET A 101 10.52 -4.52 -12.30
N VAL A 102 9.84 -5.08 -11.31
CA VAL A 102 10.19 -4.98 -9.89
C VAL A 102 11.64 -5.42 -9.66
N GLY A 103 12.04 -6.58 -10.23
CA GLY A 103 13.40 -7.11 -10.13
C GLY A 103 14.45 -6.23 -10.78
N LEU A 104 14.16 -5.62 -11.95
CA LEU A 104 15.09 -4.71 -12.64
C LEU A 104 15.42 -3.46 -11.83
N TYR A 105 14.46 -2.98 -11.04
CA TYR A 105 14.62 -1.78 -10.21
C TYR A 105 14.92 -2.09 -8.74
N GLY A 106 15.19 -3.35 -8.39
CA GLY A 106 15.52 -3.74 -7.01
C GLY A 106 14.42 -3.46 -6.00
N LEU A 107 13.16 -3.33 -6.45
CA LEU A 107 12.03 -3.03 -5.60
C LEU A 107 11.33 -4.31 -5.12
N GLN A 108 10.44 -4.16 -4.13
CA GLN A 108 9.57 -5.25 -3.69
C GLN A 108 8.19 -5.14 -4.36
N GLY A 109 7.56 -6.28 -4.63
CA GLY A 109 6.25 -6.26 -5.26
C GLY A 109 5.43 -7.52 -5.08
N VAL A 110 4.14 -7.37 -5.40
CA VAL A 110 3.12 -8.41 -5.35
C VAL A 110 2.06 -8.13 -6.41
N MET A 111 1.33 -9.14 -6.88
CA MET A 111 0.12 -8.90 -7.69
C MET A 111 -1.06 -8.59 -6.77
N ALA A 112 -1.93 -7.67 -7.19
CA ALA A 112 -3.15 -7.33 -6.45
C ALA A 112 -4.05 -8.55 -6.20
N ASP A 113 -4.08 -9.50 -7.15
CA ASP A 113 -4.85 -10.75 -7.05
C ASP A 113 -4.22 -11.79 -6.12
N ASP A 114 -2.94 -11.66 -5.78
CA ASP A 114 -2.21 -12.55 -4.85
C ASP A 114 -2.21 -12.00 -3.40
N LEU A 115 -2.84 -10.85 -3.16
CA LEU A 115 -2.96 -10.32 -1.80
C LEU A 115 -3.87 -11.19 -0.94
N ALA A 116 -3.40 -11.60 0.21
CA ALA A 116 -4.17 -12.34 1.21
C ALA A 116 -5.22 -11.45 1.90
N GLU A 117 -4.87 -10.16 2.10
CA GLU A 117 -5.74 -9.14 2.67
C GLU A 117 -5.45 -7.79 2.01
N SER A 118 -6.50 -7.07 1.63
CA SER A 118 -6.39 -5.70 1.12
C SER A 118 -7.60 -4.88 1.52
N GLY A 119 -7.36 -3.81 2.28
CA GLY A 119 -8.32 -2.73 2.50
C GLY A 119 -8.21 -1.62 1.45
N PHE A 120 -7.28 -1.75 0.48
CA PHE A 120 -7.21 -0.90 -0.70
C PHE A 120 -8.13 -1.43 -1.79
N GLU A 121 -8.63 -0.56 -2.65
CA GLU A 121 -9.38 -0.99 -3.84
C GLU A 121 -8.46 -1.82 -4.76
N ARG A 122 -9.00 -2.86 -5.37
CA ARG A 122 -8.23 -3.71 -6.30
C ARG A 122 -7.86 -3.01 -7.59
N SER A 123 -8.60 -2.00 -7.98
CA SER A 123 -8.50 -1.34 -9.29
C SER A 123 -8.38 0.17 -9.12
N TYR A 124 -7.18 0.64 -8.78
CA TYR A 124 -6.86 2.06 -8.91
C TYR A 124 -6.41 2.39 -10.33
N PRO A 125 -6.75 3.59 -10.86
CA PRO A 125 -6.08 4.11 -12.04
C PRO A 125 -4.58 4.16 -11.81
N THR A 126 -3.79 3.63 -12.75
CA THR A 126 -2.33 3.57 -12.60
C THR A 126 -1.62 4.74 -13.29
N PRO A 127 -0.54 5.24 -12.70
CA PRO A 127 -0.05 4.91 -11.36
C PRO A 127 -0.82 5.66 -10.27
N THR A 128 -1.09 4.98 -9.14
CA THR A 128 -1.58 5.61 -7.91
C THR A 128 -0.67 5.21 -6.75
N ALA A 129 -0.19 6.17 -5.98
CA ALA A 129 0.64 5.92 -4.82
C ALA A 129 0.00 6.40 -3.53
N PHE A 130 0.33 5.68 -2.46
CA PHE A 130 -0.04 5.97 -1.09
C PHE A 130 1.23 6.06 -0.26
N VAL A 131 1.42 7.16 0.47
CA VAL A 131 2.54 7.33 1.39
C VAL A 131 2.03 7.16 2.81
N ILE A 132 2.67 6.26 3.55
CA ILE A 132 2.31 5.87 4.91
C ILE A 132 3.49 6.21 5.80
N ASP A 133 3.25 6.91 6.91
CA ASP A 133 4.30 7.30 7.85
C ASP A 133 4.70 6.18 8.81
N ARG A 134 5.66 6.47 9.69
CA ARG A 134 6.20 5.53 10.69
C ARG A 134 5.16 5.03 11.67
N ASP A 135 4.11 5.80 11.92
CA ASP A 135 2.98 5.44 12.79
C ASP A 135 1.91 4.65 12.04
N GLY A 136 2.11 4.41 10.72
CA GLY A 136 1.20 3.72 9.82
C GLY A 136 -0.04 4.54 9.47
N VAL A 137 0.07 5.85 9.50
CA VAL A 137 -0.98 6.77 9.08
C VAL A 137 -0.75 7.13 7.61
N LEU A 138 -1.82 7.12 6.82
CA LEU A 138 -1.79 7.52 5.42
C LEU A 138 -1.59 9.03 5.31
N ARG A 139 -0.50 9.49 4.70
CA ARG A 139 -0.16 10.91 4.58
C ARG A 139 -0.35 11.48 3.18
N SER A 140 -0.38 10.63 2.16
CA SER A 140 -0.64 11.07 0.79
C SER A 140 -1.31 9.97 -0.02
N LYS A 141 -2.26 10.37 -0.88
CA LYS A 141 -2.88 9.55 -1.92
C LYS A 141 -2.82 10.34 -3.22
N THR A 142 -2.02 9.91 -4.17
CA THR A 142 -1.76 10.67 -5.40
C THR A 142 -1.88 9.82 -6.64
N ARG A 143 -2.67 10.26 -7.61
CA ARG A 143 -2.79 9.70 -8.96
C ARG A 143 -1.78 10.34 -9.90
N GLY A 144 -1.38 9.60 -10.93
CA GLY A 144 -0.46 10.07 -11.96
C GLY A 144 1.01 9.89 -11.57
N SER A 145 1.92 10.17 -12.51
CA SER A 145 3.36 9.98 -12.34
C SER A 145 3.93 10.88 -11.26
N LYS A 146 4.74 10.31 -10.37
CA LYS A 146 5.48 11.05 -9.35
C LYS A 146 6.83 11.48 -9.92
N THR A 147 7.09 12.76 -9.76
CA THR A 147 8.37 13.39 -10.12
C THR A 147 9.30 13.40 -8.91
N PRO A 148 10.60 13.67 -9.07
CA PRO A 148 11.50 13.86 -7.93
C PRO A 148 10.99 14.89 -6.92
N GLN A 149 10.32 15.95 -7.38
CA GLN A 149 9.71 16.96 -6.51
C GLN A 149 8.62 16.37 -5.62
N TYR A 150 7.81 15.45 -6.12
CA TYR A 150 6.78 14.76 -5.31
C TYR A 150 7.40 14.06 -4.09
N PHE A 151 8.49 13.33 -4.29
CA PHE A 151 9.16 12.62 -3.19
C PHE A 151 9.76 13.59 -2.16
N THR A 152 10.32 14.70 -2.63
CA THR A 152 10.85 15.75 -1.75
C THR A 152 9.76 16.41 -0.91
N GLU A 153 8.57 16.59 -1.47
CA GLU A 153 7.45 17.25 -0.80
C GLU A 153 6.69 16.33 0.16
N TYR A 154 6.42 15.08 -0.26
CA TYR A 154 5.51 14.17 0.48
C TYR A 154 6.21 13.05 1.24
N VAL A 155 7.42 12.65 0.86
CA VAL A 155 8.13 11.53 1.48
C VAL A 155 9.26 12.00 2.39
N LEU A 156 10.14 12.86 1.88
CA LEU A 156 11.33 13.30 2.61
C LEU A 156 11.05 13.88 4.01
N PRO A 157 9.99 14.71 4.22
CA PRO A 157 9.67 15.23 5.55
C PRO A 157 9.27 14.17 6.58
N LEU A 158 8.83 12.98 6.11
CA LEU A 158 8.46 11.86 6.99
C LEU A 158 9.68 11.02 7.39
N LEU A 159 10.76 11.07 6.61
CA LEU A 159 12.00 10.36 6.88
C LEU A 159 12.88 11.08 7.91
N THR A 160 12.74 12.40 8.02
CA THR A 160 13.55 13.28 8.89
C THR A 160 12.95 13.54 10.27
N LYS A 161 11.79 12.93 10.58
CA LYS A 161 11.08 13.06 11.88
C LYS A 161 11.46 11.98 12.87
#